data_2fa074bc7dd42384a136da52f422a4d0
#
_entry.id   2fa074bc7dd42384a136da52f422a4d0
#
_cell.length_a   1.000
_cell.length_b   1.000
_cell.length_c   1.000
_cell.angle_alpha   90.00
_cell.angle_beta   90.00
_cell.angle_gamma   90.00
#
_symmetry.space_group_name_H-M   'P 1'
#
loop_
_entity.id
_entity.type
_entity.pdbx_description
1 polymer ?
#
loop_
_entity_poly.entity_id
_entity_poly.type
_entity_poly.pdbx_seq_one_letter_code
_entity_poly.pdbx_strand_id
1 'polypeptide(L)'
;EHELSKFLSRLLKYKLVVGSTVLILMSDHGFGPFHKFIHVNNWLRQHGWLRLKQELKPRLKSAIFDMGFTPMGVYNLLMSFGLGYLKREVVRGRGQGLLKTLFLSFDDVDWSQTTAYSLGNVGQINLNVRGREPQGIVNPGPDYEKIRQDIIDRLQELRDPETGEHVIQEIYRREEIYWGDRLEQAADILFVPTRMEYFGFGEYEFGSNQILERMKRGISGTHRMNGTLVMHGTPVKPGVEVEDACLYDLAPTILHLMGEPIPSDMDGQVLTEALTAEYADPSQVRYVDSDKTAKERSVTQELSAEDESTLTERLRSLGYVA
;
A
#
# COMPACT_ATOMS: atom_id res chain seq x y z
N GLU A 1 -6.20 24.30 -3.02
CA GLU A 1 -7.37 25.21 -2.85
C GLU A 1 -7.71 25.95 -4.15
N HIS A 2 -6.74 26.57 -4.85
CA HIS A 2 -6.99 27.37 -6.05
C HIS A 2 -7.63 26.58 -7.22
N GLU A 3 -7.16 25.39 -7.53
CA GLU A 3 -7.71 24.54 -8.61
C GLU A 3 -9.10 24.02 -8.27
N LEU A 4 -9.34 23.64 -7.02
CA LEU A 4 -10.65 23.24 -6.53
C LEU A 4 -11.66 24.40 -6.63
N SER A 5 -11.26 25.61 -6.22
CA SER A 5 -12.10 26.81 -6.35
C SER A 5 -12.45 27.11 -7.81
N LYS A 6 -11.49 26.98 -8.74
CA LYS A 6 -11.76 27.11 -10.18
C LYS A 6 -12.73 26.04 -10.69
N PHE A 7 -12.55 24.81 -10.28
CA PHE A 7 -13.42 23.70 -10.67
C PHE A 7 -14.84 23.91 -10.18
N LEU A 8 -15.04 24.22 -8.89
CA LEU A 8 -16.34 24.51 -8.30
C LEU A 8 -17.00 25.73 -8.96
N SER A 9 -16.23 26.79 -9.25
CA SER A 9 -16.73 27.98 -9.98
C SER A 9 -17.22 27.63 -11.38
N ARG A 10 -16.56 26.70 -12.09
CA ARG A 10 -17.01 26.21 -13.40
C ARG A 10 -18.28 25.39 -13.29
N LEU A 11 -18.38 24.46 -12.31
CA LEU A 11 -19.61 23.69 -12.09
C LEU A 11 -20.82 24.61 -11.83
N LEU A 12 -20.67 25.62 -10.98
CA LEU A 12 -21.70 26.61 -10.68
C LEU A 12 -22.06 27.46 -11.92
N LYS A 13 -21.03 27.91 -12.67
CA LYS A 13 -21.23 28.71 -13.89
C LYS A 13 -22.05 27.97 -14.96
N TYR A 14 -21.82 26.68 -15.14
CA TYR A 14 -22.54 25.88 -16.13
C TYR A 14 -23.83 25.28 -15.59
N LYS A 15 -24.26 25.68 -14.38
CA LYS A 15 -25.49 25.17 -13.73
C LYS A 15 -25.48 23.62 -13.65
N LEU A 16 -24.32 23.00 -13.55
CA LEU A 16 -24.20 21.56 -13.39
C LEU A 16 -24.56 21.11 -11.97
N VAL A 17 -24.69 22.05 -11.03
CA VAL A 17 -25.17 21.82 -9.67
C VAL A 17 -26.55 22.49 -9.56
N VAL A 18 -27.59 21.82 -10.02
CA VAL A 18 -28.98 22.34 -9.95
C VAL A 18 -29.92 21.25 -9.44
N GLY A 19 -30.69 21.56 -8.42
CA GLY A 19 -31.80 20.74 -7.95
C GLY A 19 -31.38 19.39 -7.38
N SER A 20 -31.48 18.34 -8.17
CA SER A 20 -31.20 16.94 -7.75
C SER A 20 -29.77 16.49 -7.82
N THR A 21 -28.81 17.38 -8.12
CA THR A 21 -27.40 17.02 -8.21
C THR A 21 -26.75 16.90 -6.83
N VAL A 22 -26.10 15.78 -6.55
CA VAL A 22 -25.23 15.59 -5.38
C VAL A 22 -23.79 15.72 -5.82
N LEU A 23 -23.03 16.58 -5.15
CA LEU A 23 -21.59 16.72 -5.31
C LEU A 23 -20.90 15.95 -4.19
N ILE A 24 -20.04 15.01 -4.55
CA ILE A 24 -19.17 14.27 -3.63
C ILE A 24 -17.73 14.62 -3.97
N LEU A 25 -17.03 15.21 -3.02
CA LEU A 25 -15.58 15.47 -3.08
C LEU A 25 -14.91 14.56 -2.08
N MET A 26 -14.02 13.72 -2.56
CA MET A 26 -13.33 12.75 -1.70
C MET A 26 -11.86 12.61 -2.09
N SER A 27 -11.07 12.13 -1.15
CA SER A 27 -9.74 11.57 -1.42
C SER A 27 -9.72 10.11 -0.99
N ASP A 28 -8.92 9.30 -1.68
CA ASP A 28 -8.71 7.88 -1.36
C ASP A 28 -7.89 7.69 -0.06
N HIS A 29 -7.07 8.67 0.30
CA HIS A 29 -6.26 8.68 1.52
C HIS A 29 -5.87 10.13 1.88
N GLY A 30 -5.36 10.32 3.09
CA GLY A 30 -4.72 11.58 3.49
C GLY A 30 -3.25 11.65 3.06
N PHE A 31 -2.58 12.74 3.42
CA PHE A 31 -1.17 12.95 3.15
C PHE A 31 -0.52 13.72 4.30
N GLY A 32 0.71 13.33 4.68
CA GLY A 32 1.39 13.97 5.80
C GLY A 32 2.90 13.78 5.77
N PRO A 33 3.64 14.37 6.72
CA PRO A 33 5.09 14.32 6.76
C PRO A 33 5.61 12.88 6.86
N PHE A 34 6.78 12.67 6.27
CA PHE A 34 7.50 11.41 6.25
C PHE A 34 8.87 11.59 6.92
N HIS A 35 9.24 10.64 7.80
CA HIS A 35 10.47 10.76 8.58
C HIS A 35 11.54 9.73 8.22
N LYS A 36 11.22 8.42 8.24
CA LYS A 36 12.20 7.35 8.02
C LYS A 36 11.64 6.20 7.21
N PHE A 37 12.51 5.55 6.45
CA PHE A 37 12.24 4.25 5.86
C PHE A 37 12.47 3.13 6.86
N ILE A 38 11.67 2.05 6.73
CA ILE A 38 11.86 0.75 7.40
C ILE A 38 12.37 -0.23 6.34
N HIS A 39 13.58 -0.71 6.49
CA HIS A 39 14.17 -1.73 5.61
C HIS A 39 13.85 -3.13 6.14
N VAL A 40 12.64 -3.61 5.86
CA VAL A 40 12.06 -4.83 6.44
C VAL A 40 12.91 -6.06 6.13
N ASN A 41 13.38 -6.24 4.89
CA ASN A 41 14.21 -7.38 4.54
C ASN A 41 15.57 -7.39 5.28
N ASN A 42 16.15 -6.22 5.54
CA ASN A 42 17.35 -6.14 6.36
C ASN A 42 17.06 -6.48 7.82
N TRP A 43 15.91 -6.04 8.35
CA TRP A 43 15.45 -6.42 9.68
C TRP A 43 15.24 -7.94 9.80
N LEU A 44 14.54 -8.56 8.85
CA LEU A 44 14.34 -10.00 8.78
C LEU A 44 15.68 -10.76 8.68
N ARG A 45 16.64 -10.24 7.90
CA ARG A 45 18.00 -10.80 7.78
C ARG A 45 18.75 -10.78 9.11
N GLN A 46 18.72 -9.65 9.82
CA GLN A 46 19.40 -9.50 11.11
C GLN A 46 18.83 -10.43 12.19
N HIS A 47 17.53 -10.73 12.13
CA HIS A 47 16.88 -11.67 13.03
C HIS A 47 16.94 -13.14 12.56
N GLY A 48 17.47 -13.39 11.37
CA GLY A 48 17.72 -14.72 10.85
C GLY A 48 16.57 -15.41 10.16
N TRP A 49 15.46 -14.73 9.93
CA TRP A 49 14.34 -15.24 9.12
C TRP A 49 14.62 -15.19 7.63
N LEU A 50 15.48 -14.26 7.18
CA LEU A 50 15.97 -14.18 5.81
C LEU A 50 17.46 -14.51 5.79
N ARG A 51 17.87 -15.47 4.97
CA ARG A 51 19.23 -15.95 4.85
C ARG A 51 19.79 -15.68 3.46
N LEU A 52 21.06 -15.30 3.38
CA LEU A 52 21.78 -15.12 2.13
C LEU A 52 22.59 -16.36 1.80
N LYS A 53 22.75 -16.63 0.50
CA LYS A 53 23.61 -17.71 -0.02
C LYS A 53 25.04 -17.55 0.48
N GLN A 54 25.69 -18.68 0.76
CA GLN A 54 27.05 -18.71 1.30
C GLN A 54 28.14 -18.75 0.21
N GLU A 55 27.78 -18.64 -1.05
CA GLU A 55 28.72 -18.56 -2.18
C GLU A 55 29.55 -17.26 -2.10
N LEU A 56 30.71 -17.27 -2.78
CA LEU A 56 31.67 -16.16 -2.72
C LEU A 56 31.04 -14.80 -3.12
N LYS A 57 30.24 -14.77 -4.22
CA LYS A 57 29.65 -13.54 -4.74
C LYS A 57 28.61 -12.93 -3.78
N PRO A 58 27.57 -13.65 -3.30
CA PRO A 58 26.63 -13.14 -2.29
C PRO A 58 27.32 -12.73 -0.99
N ARG A 59 28.33 -13.48 -0.52
CA ARG A 59 29.08 -13.12 0.69
C ARG A 59 29.85 -11.81 0.52
N LEU A 60 30.49 -11.60 -0.64
CA LEU A 60 31.19 -10.35 -0.93
C LEU A 60 30.19 -9.17 -0.99
N LYS A 61 29.06 -9.34 -1.67
CA LYS A 61 28.00 -8.32 -1.71
C LYS A 61 27.48 -8.00 -0.30
N SER A 62 27.24 -9.02 0.53
CA SER A 62 26.80 -8.82 1.92
C SER A 62 27.84 -8.04 2.73
N ALA A 63 29.12 -8.37 2.63
CA ALA A 63 30.18 -7.65 3.33
C ALA A 63 30.25 -6.16 2.90
N ILE A 64 30.17 -5.90 1.62
CA ILE A 64 30.16 -4.53 1.05
C ILE A 64 28.89 -3.77 1.48
N PHE A 65 27.75 -4.45 1.49
CA PHE A 65 26.48 -3.90 1.98
C PHE A 65 26.55 -3.53 3.46
N ASP A 66 27.11 -4.42 4.30
CA ASP A 66 27.26 -4.18 5.73
C ASP A 66 28.23 -3.03 6.05
N MET A 67 29.19 -2.75 5.14
CA MET A 67 30.05 -1.55 5.20
C MET A 67 29.34 -0.25 4.75
N GLY A 68 28.08 -0.30 4.33
CA GLY A 68 27.29 0.88 3.94
C GLY A 68 27.24 1.17 2.43
N PHE A 69 27.83 0.33 1.58
CA PHE A 69 27.66 0.43 0.13
C PHE A 69 26.29 -0.17 -0.27
N THR A 70 25.27 0.65 -0.15
CA THR A 70 23.87 0.28 -0.34
C THR A 70 23.25 1.12 -1.45
N PRO A 71 22.13 0.69 -2.07
CA PRO A 71 21.39 1.52 -3.04
C PRO A 71 21.05 2.91 -2.49
N MET A 72 20.58 2.99 -1.24
CA MET A 72 20.24 4.26 -0.60
C MET A 72 21.50 5.10 -0.31
N GLY A 73 22.60 4.47 0.12
CA GLY A 73 23.89 5.15 0.34
C GLY A 73 24.41 5.79 -0.93
N VAL A 74 24.41 5.06 -2.05
CA VAL A 74 24.80 5.57 -3.36
C VAL A 74 23.85 6.68 -3.85
N TYR A 75 22.55 6.49 -3.67
CA TYR A 75 21.56 7.52 -4.00
C TYR A 75 21.82 8.82 -3.23
N ASN A 76 22.00 8.75 -1.92
CA ASN A 76 22.28 9.90 -1.07
C ASN A 76 23.59 10.62 -1.48
N LEU A 77 24.61 9.85 -1.88
CA LEU A 77 25.87 10.38 -2.37
C LEU A 77 25.68 11.15 -3.70
N LEU A 78 25.00 10.54 -4.68
CA LEU A 78 24.69 11.17 -5.96
C LEU A 78 23.88 12.47 -5.77
N MET A 79 22.89 12.44 -4.87
CA MET A 79 22.09 13.62 -4.56
C MET A 79 22.92 14.74 -3.92
N SER A 80 23.94 14.40 -3.12
CA SER A 80 24.85 15.39 -2.50
C SER A 80 25.68 16.15 -3.53
N PHE A 81 25.98 15.51 -4.65
CA PHE A 81 26.72 16.11 -5.77
C PHE A 81 25.81 16.71 -6.86
N GLY A 82 24.49 16.77 -6.65
CA GLY A 82 23.54 17.31 -7.64
C GLY A 82 23.27 16.38 -8.83
N LEU A 83 23.70 15.12 -8.75
CA LEU A 83 23.62 14.12 -9.83
C LEU A 83 22.33 13.28 -9.76
N GLY A 84 21.29 13.73 -9.08
CA GLY A 84 20.03 12.99 -8.92
C GLY A 84 19.30 12.65 -10.21
N TYR A 85 19.57 13.36 -11.32
CA TYR A 85 19.02 13.04 -12.63
C TYR A 85 19.49 11.68 -13.16
N LEU A 86 20.67 11.19 -12.74
CA LEU A 86 21.18 9.88 -13.13
C LEU A 86 20.30 8.72 -12.65
N LYS A 87 19.52 8.92 -11.56
CA LYS A 87 18.54 7.91 -11.11
C LYS A 87 17.56 7.54 -12.23
N ARG A 88 17.05 8.53 -12.97
CA ARG A 88 16.09 8.28 -14.07
C ARG A 88 16.69 7.43 -15.20
N GLU A 89 17.94 7.69 -15.53
CA GLU A 89 18.65 6.95 -16.59
C GLU A 89 18.91 5.49 -16.19
N VAL A 90 19.31 5.27 -14.92
CA VAL A 90 19.62 3.94 -14.40
C VAL A 90 18.37 3.10 -14.20
N VAL A 91 17.27 3.69 -13.69
CA VAL A 91 16.01 2.97 -13.42
C VAL A 91 15.21 2.70 -14.70
N ARG A 92 15.25 3.60 -15.70
CA ARG A 92 14.48 3.46 -16.96
C ARG A 92 15.10 2.55 -18.01
N GLY A 93 16.33 2.09 -17.83
CA GLY A 93 17.04 1.40 -18.88
C GLY A 93 17.66 0.05 -18.47
N ARG A 94 18.68 -0.36 -19.24
CA ARG A 94 19.50 -1.58 -19.02
C ARG A 94 20.20 -1.63 -17.63
N GLY A 95 20.00 -0.59 -16.80
CA GLY A 95 20.62 -0.45 -15.48
C GLY A 95 20.10 -1.39 -14.39
N GLN A 96 18.88 -1.94 -14.50
CA GLN A 96 18.35 -2.86 -13.47
C GLN A 96 19.20 -4.13 -13.33
N GLY A 97 19.67 -4.71 -14.45
CA GLY A 97 20.58 -5.85 -14.41
C GLY A 97 21.94 -5.54 -13.77
N LEU A 98 22.47 -4.34 -14.00
CA LEU A 98 23.70 -3.86 -13.38
C LEU A 98 23.52 -3.66 -11.87
N LEU A 99 22.39 -3.08 -11.44
CA LEU A 99 22.09 -2.89 -10.02
C LEU A 99 22.02 -4.23 -9.27
N LYS A 100 21.30 -5.22 -9.82
CA LYS A 100 21.27 -6.59 -9.24
C LYS A 100 22.64 -7.26 -9.20
N THR A 101 23.55 -6.89 -10.10
CA THR A 101 24.92 -7.41 -10.09
C THR A 101 25.77 -6.80 -8.97
N LEU A 102 25.56 -5.52 -8.65
CA LEU A 102 26.35 -4.76 -7.67
C LEU A 102 25.76 -4.83 -6.25
N PHE A 103 24.45 -4.77 -6.12
CA PHE A 103 23.78 -4.74 -4.82
C PHE A 103 23.15 -6.09 -4.48
N LEU A 104 22.86 -6.27 -3.19
CA LEU A 104 22.08 -7.42 -2.72
C LEU A 104 20.67 -7.37 -3.32
N SER A 105 20.17 -8.54 -3.71
CA SER A 105 18.83 -8.74 -4.26
C SER A 105 18.28 -10.10 -3.83
N PHE A 106 17.04 -10.41 -4.18
CA PHE A 106 16.48 -11.74 -3.94
C PHE A 106 17.22 -12.88 -4.67
N ASP A 107 17.99 -12.57 -5.72
CA ASP A 107 18.86 -13.56 -6.37
C ASP A 107 19.98 -14.08 -5.42
N ASP A 108 20.34 -13.28 -4.42
CA ASP A 108 21.38 -13.63 -3.43
C ASP A 108 20.79 -14.31 -2.18
N VAL A 109 19.45 -14.46 -2.09
CA VAL A 109 18.74 -15.09 -0.97
C VAL A 109 18.79 -16.62 -1.08
N ASP A 110 19.10 -17.27 0.01
CA ASP A 110 18.99 -18.73 0.16
C ASP A 110 17.56 -19.09 0.61
N TRP A 111 16.70 -19.34 -0.38
CA TRP A 111 15.30 -19.68 -0.14
C TRP A 111 15.11 -21.01 0.59
N SER A 112 16.11 -21.90 0.56
CA SER A 112 16.08 -23.17 1.31
C SER A 112 16.25 -22.99 2.82
N GLN A 113 16.69 -21.80 3.26
CA GLN A 113 16.88 -21.44 4.66
C GLN A 113 16.12 -20.18 5.08
N THR A 114 15.40 -19.55 4.18
CA THR A 114 14.63 -18.33 4.42
C THR A 114 13.19 -18.67 4.79
N THR A 115 12.75 -18.22 5.97
CA THR A 115 11.38 -18.47 6.47
C THR A 115 10.44 -17.32 6.25
N ALA A 116 10.94 -16.07 6.10
CA ALA A 116 10.11 -14.89 5.84
C ALA A 116 10.85 -13.86 4.98
N TYR A 117 10.07 -13.09 4.22
CA TYR A 117 10.55 -12.01 3.35
C TYR A 117 9.47 -10.93 3.21
N SER A 118 9.87 -9.74 2.73
CA SER A 118 8.96 -8.62 2.48
C SER A 118 9.02 -8.20 1.02
N LEU A 119 7.85 -7.95 0.45
CA LEU A 119 7.68 -7.38 -0.89
C LEU A 119 6.87 -6.07 -0.82
N GLY A 120 7.24 -5.11 -1.67
CA GLY A 120 6.50 -3.86 -1.79
C GLY A 120 6.77 -2.84 -0.68
N ASN A 121 6.05 -1.73 -0.74
CA ASN A 121 6.30 -0.53 0.05
C ASN A 121 5.41 -0.40 1.30
N VAL A 122 4.53 -1.36 1.57
CA VAL A 122 3.44 -1.21 2.54
C VAL A 122 3.51 -2.30 3.60
N GLY A 123 4.44 -2.20 4.53
CA GLY A 123 4.41 -2.97 5.77
C GLY A 123 3.94 -4.43 5.67
N GLN A 124 4.42 -5.17 4.67
CA GLN A 124 3.98 -6.54 4.38
C GLN A 124 5.11 -7.53 4.62
N ILE A 125 4.79 -8.64 5.29
CA ILE A 125 5.72 -9.75 5.47
C ILE A 125 5.02 -11.04 5.04
N ASN A 126 5.71 -11.79 4.19
CA ASN A 126 5.28 -13.09 3.70
C ASN A 126 6.14 -14.17 4.35
N LEU A 127 5.52 -15.27 4.75
CA LEU A 127 6.22 -16.48 5.15
C LEU A 127 6.47 -17.36 3.93
N ASN A 128 7.63 -17.99 3.87
CA ASN A 128 8.01 -18.88 2.78
C ASN A 128 7.38 -20.27 2.96
N VAL A 129 6.07 -20.36 2.70
CA VAL A 129 5.22 -21.50 3.02
C VAL A 129 5.34 -22.58 1.96
N ARG A 130 5.51 -23.83 2.41
CA ARG A 130 5.55 -25.02 1.55
C ARG A 130 4.22 -25.25 0.84
N GLY A 131 4.28 -25.39 -0.48
CA GLY A 131 3.09 -25.58 -1.33
C GLY A 131 2.46 -24.27 -1.82
N ARG A 132 2.76 -23.13 -1.18
CA ARG A 132 2.35 -21.81 -1.65
C ARG A 132 3.48 -21.13 -2.42
N GLU A 133 4.67 -21.07 -1.81
CA GLU A 133 5.84 -20.47 -2.43
C GLU A 133 6.63 -21.52 -3.25
N PRO A 134 7.25 -21.12 -4.38
CA PRO A 134 7.99 -22.06 -5.24
C PRO A 134 9.12 -22.83 -4.52
N GLN A 135 9.73 -22.21 -3.51
CA GLN A 135 10.80 -22.79 -2.69
C GLN A 135 10.42 -22.74 -1.20
N GLY A 136 9.13 -22.91 -0.90
CA GLY A 136 8.60 -22.87 0.46
C GLY A 136 9.19 -23.93 1.38
N ILE A 137 9.56 -23.53 2.59
CA ILE A 137 10.14 -24.41 3.62
C ILE A 137 9.32 -24.46 4.91
N VAL A 138 8.52 -23.45 5.18
CA VAL A 138 7.66 -23.38 6.38
C VAL A 138 6.48 -24.32 6.20
N ASN A 139 6.31 -25.28 7.10
CA ASN A 139 5.16 -26.16 7.05
C ASN A 139 3.88 -25.40 7.49
N PRO A 140 2.76 -25.55 6.78
CA PRO A 140 1.47 -25.05 7.26
C PRO A 140 1.12 -25.61 8.66
N GLY A 141 0.39 -24.83 9.45
CA GLY A 141 -0.04 -25.23 10.78
C GLY A 141 0.90 -24.72 11.90
N PRO A 142 1.26 -25.54 12.92
CA PRO A 142 1.95 -25.03 14.10
C PRO A 142 3.29 -24.33 13.85
N ASP A 143 4.09 -24.81 12.91
CA ASP A 143 5.37 -24.19 12.55
C ASP A 143 5.15 -22.78 11.97
N TYR A 144 4.18 -22.66 11.06
CA TYR A 144 3.75 -21.40 10.45
C TYR A 144 3.30 -20.39 11.52
N GLU A 145 2.39 -20.81 12.41
CA GLU A 145 1.87 -19.95 13.46
C GLU A 145 2.96 -19.49 14.42
N LYS A 146 3.87 -20.38 14.79
CA LYS A 146 4.99 -20.04 15.67
C LYS A 146 5.91 -18.99 15.04
N ILE A 147 6.32 -19.19 13.79
CA ILE A 147 7.19 -18.23 13.11
C ILE A 147 6.48 -16.89 12.94
N ARG A 148 5.19 -16.91 12.56
CA ARG A 148 4.37 -15.72 12.43
C ARG A 148 4.29 -14.94 13.75
N GLN A 149 4.03 -15.62 14.86
CA GLN A 149 3.96 -15.00 16.17
C GLN A 149 5.31 -14.44 16.62
N ASP A 150 6.40 -15.20 16.42
CA ASP A 150 7.75 -14.72 16.76
C ASP A 150 8.13 -13.42 16.01
N ILE A 151 7.69 -13.29 14.75
CA ILE A 151 7.88 -12.07 13.95
C ILE A 151 7.02 -10.92 14.49
N ILE A 152 5.76 -11.17 14.81
CA ILE A 152 4.82 -10.18 15.37
C ILE A 152 5.38 -9.63 16.69
N ASP A 153 5.77 -10.50 17.61
CA ASP A 153 6.28 -10.10 18.93
C ASP A 153 7.50 -9.19 18.77
N ARG A 154 8.43 -9.53 17.88
CA ARG A 154 9.62 -8.69 17.65
C ARG A 154 9.34 -7.40 16.88
N LEU A 155 8.33 -7.36 16.02
CA LEU A 155 7.89 -6.12 15.38
C LEU A 155 7.30 -5.15 16.40
N GLN A 156 6.55 -5.63 17.38
CA GLN A 156 5.99 -4.82 18.47
C GLN A 156 7.11 -4.18 19.32
N GLU A 157 8.24 -4.85 19.46
CA GLU A 157 9.39 -4.35 20.21
C GLU A 157 10.25 -3.34 19.42
N LEU A 158 10.02 -3.20 18.10
CA LEU A 158 10.83 -2.32 17.26
C LEU A 158 10.68 -0.86 17.66
N ARG A 159 11.80 -0.26 18.08
CA ARG A 159 11.86 1.15 18.50
C ARG A 159 12.81 1.94 17.63
N ASP A 160 12.46 3.20 17.44
CA ASP A 160 13.38 4.16 16.85
C ASP A 160 14.53 4.48 17.84
N PRO A 161 15.78 4.22 17.48
CA PRO A 161 16.92 4.45 18.37
C PRO A 161 17.17 5.93 18.67
N GLU A 162 16.62 6.87 17.87
CA GLU A 162 16.78 8.30 18.11
C GLU A 162 15.71 8.84 19.09
N THR A 163 14.50 8.32 19.04
CA THR A 163 13.36 8.84 19.84
C THR A 163 12.96 7.90 20.97
N GLY A 164 13.27 6.61 20.88
CA GLY A 164 12.81 5.57 21.79
C GLY A 164 11.34 5.15 21.56
N GLU A 165 10.62 5.80 20.64
CA GLU A 165 9.22 5.48 20.33
C GLU A 165 9.10 4.16 19.58
N HIS A 166 7.95 3.50 19.72
CA HIS A 166 7.61 2.35 18.90
C HIS A 166 7.44 2.76 17.43
N VAL A 167 8.05 2.00 16.54
CA VAL A 167 7.98 2.25 15.08
C VAL A 167 6.67 1.73 14.49
N ILE A 168 6.11 0.69 15.08
CA ILE A 168 4.90 0.01 14.63
C ILE A 168 3.77 0.34 15.59
N GLN A 169 2.65 0.80 15.03
CA GLN A 169 1.44 1.15 15.79
C GLN A 169 0.49 -0.05 15.88
N GLU A 170 0.27 -0.74 14.75
CA GLU A 170 -0.66 -1.85 14.65
C GLU A 170 -0.06 -2.97 13.81
N ILE A 171 -0.37 -4.20 14.16
CA ILE A 171 0.06 -5.39 13.42
C ILE A 171 -1.15 -6.30 13.27
N TYR A 172 -1.39 -6.75 12.05
CA TYR A 172 -2.49 -7.62 11.70
C TYR A 172 -2.02 -8.92 11.08
N ARG A 173 -2.68 -9.98 11.42
CA ARG A 173 -2.68 -11.20 10.63
C ARG A 173 -3.63 -10.99 9.44
N ARG A 174 -3.35 -11.56 8.29
CA ARG A 174 -4.18 -11.36 7.09
C ARG A 174 -5.66 -11.70 7.35
N GLU A 175 -5.93 -12.74 8.17
CA GLU A 175 -7.27 -13.21 8.50
C GLU A 175 -8.07 -12.22 9.36
N GLU A 176 -7.41 -11.24 9.98
CA GLU A 176 -8.06 -10.21 10.81
C GLU A 176 -8.63 -9.06 9.97
N ILE A 177 -8.10 -8.86 8.75
CA ILE A 177 -8.46 -7.71 7.91
C ILE A 177 -8.90 -8.08 6.50
N TYR A 178 -8.69 -9.33 6.06
CA TYR A 178 -9.11 -9.79 4.75
C TYR A 178 -9.96 -11.06 4.84
N TRP A 179 -10.84 -11.24 3.87
CA TRP A 179 -11.70 -12.40 3.71
C TRP A 179 -11.91 -12.73 2.23
N GLY A 180 -12.51 -13.88 1.94
CA GLY A 180 -12.85 -14.35 0.60
C GLY A 180 -11.82 -15.28 -0.02
N ASP A 181 -12.09 -15.69 -1.26
CA ASP A 181 -11.38 -16.76 -1.97
C ASP A 181 -9.90 -16.48 -2.28
N ARG A 182 -9.48 -15.23 -2.12
CA ARG A 182 -8.10 -14.79 -2.40
C ARG A 182 -7.26 -14.54 -1.15
N LEU A 183 -7.78 -14.86 0.03
CA LEU A 183 -7.11 -14.64 1.31
C LEU A 183 -5.69 -15.24 1.33
N GLU A 184 -5.51 -16.43 0.75
CA GLU A 184 -4.20 -17.09 0.69
C GLU A 184 -3.13 -16.34 -0.12
N GLN A 185 -3.54 -15.37 -0.95
CA GLN A 185 -2.63 -14.54 -1.75
C GLN A 185 -2.16 -13.28 -0.99
N ALA A 186 -2.82 -12.94 0.11
CA ALA A 186 -2.44 -11.82 0.95
C ALA A 186 -1.15 -12.14 1.74
N ALA A 187 -0.39 -11.09 2.07
CA ALA A 187 0.75 -11.21 2.96
C ALA A 187 0.32 -11.75 4.33
N ASP A 188 1.15 -12.56 4.98
CA ASP A 188 0.82 -13.26 6.23
C ASP A 188 0.73 -12.32 7.43
N ILE A 189 1.51 -11.24 7.40
CA ILE A 189 1.55 -10.19 8.42
C ILE A 189 1.51 -8.83 7.70
N LEU A 190 0.63 -7.95 8.18
CA LEU A 190 0.57 -6.56 7.77
C LEU A 190 0.78 -5.67 9.00
N PHE A 191 1.50 -4.57 8.83
CA PHE A 191 1.69 -3.64 9.93
C PHE A 191 1.52 -2.19 9.48
N VAL A 192 1.00 -1.39 10.39
CA VAL A 192 0.82 0.06 10.23
C VAL A 192 1.90 0.76 11.06
N PRO A 193 2.77 1.55 10.45
CA PRO A 193 3.76 2.33 11.17
C PRO A 193 3.13 3.42 12.03
N THR A 194 3.77 3.76 13.15
CA THR A 194 3.33 4.81 14.06
C THR A 194 3.09 6.12 13.32
N ARG A 195 1.87 6.67 13.44
CA ARG A 195 1.38 7.88 12.76
C ARG A 195 1.62 7.89 11.25
N MET A 196 1.91 6.72 10.64
CA MET A 196 2.35 6.58 9.24
C MET A 196 3.48 7.54 8.85
N GLU A 197 4.35 7.89 9.79
CA GLU A 197 5.54 8.72 9.58
C GLU A 197 6.77 7.91 9.18
N TYR A 198 6.68 6.60 9.32
CA TYR A 198 7.63 5.63 8.80
C TYR A 198 7.03 4.92 7.59
N PHE A 199 7.87 4.44 6.70
CA PHE A 199 7.42 3.81 5.47
C PHE A 199 8.28 2.58 5.14
N GLY A 200 7.64 1.45 4.83
CA GLY A 200 8.34 0.26 4.37
C GLY A 200 9.02 0.54 3.03
N PHE A 201 10.34 0.42 2.97
CA PHE A 201 11.08 0.64 1.72
C PHE A 201 11.06 -0.62 0.86
N GLY A 202 10.47 -0.54 -0.33
CA GLY A 202 10.31 -1.68 -1.24
C GLY A 202 10.81 -1.44 -2.67
N GLU A 203 11.42 -0.28 -2.96
CA GLU A 203 12.01 0.00 -4.28
C GLU A 203 13.16 -0.96 -4.61
N TYR A 204 13.90 -1.39 -3.58
CA TYR A 204 14.91 -2.44 -3.65
C TYR A 204 14.73 -3.39 -2.47
N GLU A 205 14.97 -4.67 -2.68
CA GLU A 205 14.82 -5.70 -1.65
C GLU A 205 15.72 -5.42 -0.43
N PHE A 206 16.91 -4.86 -0.67
CA PHE A 206 17.90 -4.47 0.34
C PHE A 206 18.35 -3.02 0.08
N GLY A 207 17.53 -2.05 0.47
CA GLY A 207 17.80 -0.62 0.24
C GLY A 207 18.93 -0.06 1.10
N SER A 208 19.05 -0.50 2.35
CA SER A 208 20.05 -0.02 3.32
C SER A 208 20.47 -1.11 4.30
N ASN A 209 21.70 -0.97 4.83
CA ASN A 209 22.20 -1.80 5.92
C ASN A 209 21.67 -1.38 7.30
N GLN A 210 20.99 -0.25 7.40
CA GLN A 210 20.24 0.19 8.57
C GLN A 210 18.82 -0.38 8.52
N ILE A 211 18.20 -0.61 9.68
CA ILE A 211 16.79 -0.98 9.77
C ILE A 211 15.92 0.24 9.53
N LEU A 212 16.26 1.36 10.17
CA LEU A 212 15.59 2.65 10.02
C LEU A 212 16.56 3.64 9.40
N GLU A 213 16.16 4.28 8.30
CA GLU A 213 16.99 5.28 7.63
C GLU A 213 16.20 6.54 7.36
N ARG A 214 16.73 7.68 7.83
CA ARG A 214 16.15 9.00 7.56
C ARG A 214 16.40 9.38 6.11
N MET A 215 15.35 9.77 5.40
CA MET A 215 15.52 10.30 4.06
C MET A 215 16.13 11.71 4.12
N LYS A 216 17.27 11.86 3.49
CA LYS A 216 18.01 13.15 3.50
C LYS A 216 17.47 14.13 2.47
N ARG A 217 16.98 13.64 1.34
CA ARG A 217 16.44 14.44 0.23
C ARG A 217 15.43 13.60 -0.58
N GLY A 218 14.44 14.26 -1.19
CA GLY A 218 13.47 13.61 -2.09
C GLY A 218 12.06 13.66 -1.52
N ILE A 219 11.45 12.51 -1.21
CA ILE A 219 10.08 12.42 -0.71
C ILE A 219 10.00 13.01 0.70
N SER A 220 9.14 14.00 0.90
CA SER A 220 8.93 14.67 2.20
C SER A 220 7.62 14.28 2.86
N GLY A 221 6.74 13.58 2.16
CA GLY A 221 5.44 13.15 2.65
C GLY A 221 5.03 11.79 2.13
N THR A 222 4.09 11.17 2.81
CA THR A 222 3.51 9.87 2.45
C THR A 222 2.04 9.82 2.86
N HIS A 223 1.37 8.76 2.51
CA HIS A 223 -0.05 8.50 2.76
C HIS A 223 -0.39 8.58 4.25
N ARG A 224 -1.66 8.94 4.52
CA ARG A 224 -2.30 8.87 5.84
C ARG A 224 -3.61 8.11 5.70
N MET A 225 -4.04 7.42 6.77
CA MET A 225 -5.26 6.62 6.76
C MET A 225 -6.50 7.46 6.46
N ASN A 226 -6.63 8.61 7.12
CA ASN A 226 -7.81 9.43 7.00
C ASN A 226 -7.71 10.33 5.78
N GLY A 227 -8.62 10.11 4.83
CA GLY A 227 -8.87 10.99 3.69
C GLY A 227 -9.82 12.14 4.04
N THR A 228 -10.37 12.73 3.00
CA THR A 228 -11.36 13.80 3.10
C THR A 228 -12.62 13.36 2.38
N LEU A 229 -13.78 13.59 2.99
CA LEU A 229 -15.10 13.44 2.36
C LEU A 229 -15.91 14.70 2.59
N VAL A 230 -16.42 15.29 1.52
CA VAL A 230 -17.39 16.40 1.55
C VAL A 230 -18.53 16.08 0.60
N MET A 231 -19.75 16.13 1.10
CA MET A 231 -20.96 15.92 0.32
C MET A 231 -21.83 17.18 0.32
N HIS A 232 -22.42 17.48 -0.80
CA HIS A 232 -23.34 18.63 -0.95
C HIS A 232 -24.46 18.34 -1.92
N GLY A 233 -25.66 18.77 -1.61
CA GLY A 233 -26.87 18.61 -2.44
C GLY A 233 -28.13 18.42 -1.60
N THR A 234 -29.31 18.43 -2.24
CA THR A 234 -30.60 18.33 -1.54
C THR A 234 -30.74 17.12 -0.63
N PRO A 235 -30.29 15.90 -1.00
CA PRO A 235 -30.37 14.73 -0.14
C PRO A 235 -29.42 14.76 1.07
N VAL A 236 -28.45 15.69 1.11
CA VAL A 236 -27.39 15.73 2.13
C VAL A 236 -27.76 16.67 3.25
N LYS A 237 -27.64 16.24 4.49
CA LYS A 237 -27.81 17.09 5.68
C LYS A 237 -26.68 18.13 5.75
N PRO A 238 -26.98 19.41 5.88
CA PRO A 238 -25.95 20.43 6.05
C PRO A 238 -25.33 20.37 7.46
N GLY A 239 -24.00 20.55 7.54
CA GLY A 239 -23.27 20.72 8.80
C GLY A 239 -23.16 19.46 9.66
N VAL A 240 -23.31 18.27 9.08
CA VAL A 240 -23.10 16.99 9.75
C VAL A 240 -21.65 16.53 9.52
N GLU A 241 -20.98 16.12 10.58
CA GLU A 241 -19.73 15.33 10.52
C GLU A 241 -20.11 13.86 10.49
N VAL A 242 -19.56 13.12 9.54
CA VAL A 242 -19.75 11.68 9.39
C VAL A 242 -18.56 11.02 10.04
N GLU A 243 -18.79 10.24 11.09
CA GLU A 243 -17.76 9.47 11.77
C GLU A 243 -17.60 8.09 11.11
N ASP A 244 -16.38 7.54 11.15
CA ASP A 244 -16.04 6.18 10.71
C ASP A 244 -16.40 5.85 9.24
N ALA A 245 -16.62 6.85 8.39
CA ALA A 245 -16.88 6.64 6.97
C ALA A 245 -15.66 6.03 6.28
N CYS A 246 -15.86 4.94 5.56
CA CYS A 246 -14.85 4.25 4.79
C CYS A 246 -15.00 4.50 3.29
N LEU A 247 -13.91 4.37 2.55
CA LEU A 247 -13.91 4.58 1.11
C LEU A 247 -14.92 3.66 0.39
N TYR A 248 -15.08 2.44 0.84
CA TYR A 248 -16.01 1.46 0.27
C TYR A 248 -17.49 1.76 0.55
N ASP A 249 -17.82 2.70 1.47
CA ASP A 249 -19.19 3.15 1.74
C ASP A 249 -19.72 4.10 0.65
N LEU A 250 -18.83 4.67 -0.16
CA LEU A 250 -19.22 5.61 -1.21
C LEU A 250 -20.01 4.94 -2.33
N ALA A 251 -19.63 3.75 -2.75
CA ALA A 251 -20.29 3.05 -3.84
C ALA A 251 -21.76 2.71 -3.49
N PRO A 252 -22.08 2.06 -2.36
CA PRO A 252 -23.46 1.83 -1.97
C PRO A 252 -24.23 3.13 -1.69
N THR A 253 -23.60 4.17 -1.16
CA THR A 253 -24.22 5.48 -0.95
C THR A 253 -24.62 6.14 -2.29
N ILE A 254 -23.74 6.08 -3.30
CA ILE A 254 -24.01 6.61 -4.64
C ILE A 254 -25.17 5.85 -5.28
N LEU A 255 -25.15 4.51 -5.26
CA LEU A 255 -26.24 3.69 -5.81
C LEU A 255 -27.59 4.02 -5.14
N HIS A 256 -27.59 4.11 -3.81
CA HIS A 256 -28.80 4.50 -3.07
C HIS A 256 -29.34 5.88 -3.50
N LEU A 257 -28.46 6.89 -3.59
CA LEU A 257 -28.84 8.23 -4.03
C LEU A 257 -29.35 8.28 -5.48
N MET A 258 -28.90 7.36 -6.34
CA MET A 258 -29.40 7.18 -7.71
C MET A 258 -30.70 6.38 -7.78
N GLY A 259 -31.15 5.81 -6.66
CA GLY A 259 -32.33 4.93 -6.62
C GLY A 259 -32.07 3.53 -7.18
N GLU A 260 -30.79 3.15 -7.34
CA GLU A 260 -30.39 1.84 -7.82
C GLU A 260 -30.22 0.83 -6.68
N PRO A 261 -30.44 -0.46 -6.93
CA PRO A 261 -30.24 -1.48 -5.92
C PRO A 261 -28.73 -1.72 -5.67
N ILE A 262 -28.39 -2.03 -4.43
CA ILE A 262 -27.03 -2.26 -3.98
C ILE A 262 -26.71 -3.76 -4.04
N PRO A 263 -25.67 -4.21 -4.75
CA PRO A 263 -25.23 -5.59 -4.70
C PRO A 263 -24.89 -6.04 -3.27
N SER A 264 -25.41 -7.19 -2.87
CA SER A 264 -25.26 -7.72 -1.50
C SER A 264 -23.83 -8.15 -1.14
N ASP A 265 -22.94 -8.24 -2.13
CA ASP A 265 -21.52 -8.55 -1.98
C ASP A 265 -20.61 -7.31 -1.87
N MET A 266 -21.18 -6.10 -1.78
CA MET A 266 -20.44 -4.89 -1.42
C MET A 266 -20.16 -4.88 0.08
N ASP A 267 -18.91 -4.60 0.46
CA ASP A 267 -18.47 -4.56 1.87
C ASP A 267 -18.94 -3.29 2.60
N GLY A 268 -19.22 -2.21 1.84
CA GLY A 268 -19.63 -0.93 2.38
C GLY A 268 -21.12 -0.82 2.69
N GLN A 269 -21.46 0.21 3.43
CA GLN A 269 -22.83 0.57 3.80
C GLN A 269 -23.20 1.96 3.31
N VAL A 270 -24.51 2.25 3.25
CA VAL A 270 -25.00 3.59 2.91
C VAL A 270 -24.74 4.53 4.09
N LEU A 271 -24.11 5.67 3.83
CA LEU A 271 -23.87 6.73 4.83
C LEU A 271 -25.16 7.49 5.16
N THR A 272 -26.14 6.80 5.74
CA THR A 272 -27.50 7.34 6.02
C THR A 272 -27.47 8.50 7.00
N GLU A 273 -26.49 8.58 7.89
CA GLU A 273 -26.31 9.69 8.82
C GLU A 273 -26.04 11.03 8.10
N ALA A 274 -25.38 10.98 6.94
CA ALA A 274 -25.13 12.15 6.09
C ALA A 274 -26.36 12.60 5.31
N LEU A 275 -27.43 11.81 5.28
CA LEU A 275 -28.59 12.05 4.42
C LEU A 275 -29.76 12.64 5.19
N THR A 276 -30.62 13.42 4.49
CA THR A 276 -31.88 13.94 5.04
C THR A 276 -32.82 12.78 5.38
N ALA A 277 -33.81 13.01 6.25
CA ALA A 277 -34.71 11.96 6.73
C ALA A 277 -35.45 11.21 5.60
N GLU A 278 -35.69 11.85 4.47
CA GLU A 278 -36.31 11.24 3.29
C GLU A 278 -35.41 10.17 2.67
N TYR A 279 -34.09 10.40 2.63
CA TYR A 279 -33.11 9.48 2.03
C TYR A 279 -32.38 8.58 3.06
N ALA A 280 -32.53 8.87 4.35
CA ALA A 280 -31.95 8.11 5.43
C ALA A 280 -32.83 6.93 5.89
N ASP A 281 -34.03 6.78 5.35
CA ASP A 281 -34.97 5.71 5.74
C ASP A 281 -34.39 4.33 5.33
N PRO A 282 -34.05 3.44 6.28
CA PRO A 282 -33.49 2.13 5.99
C PRO A 282 -34.41 1.26 5.10
N SER A 283 -35.73 1.50 5.11
CA SER A 283 -36.67 0.77 4.27
C SER A 283 -36.55 1.08 2.78
N GLN A 284 -35.90 2.18 2.45
CA GLN A 284 -35.64 2.59 1.06
C GLN A 284 -34.28 2.09 0.54
N VAL A 285 -33.40 1.59 1.41
CA VAL A 285 -32.13 0.96 1.01
C VAL A 285 -32.43 -0.43 0.46
N ARG A 286 -32.24 -0.59 -0.84
CA ARG A 286 -32.57 -1.83 -1.54
C ARG A 286 -31.32 -2.62 -1.86
N TYR A 287 -31.24 -3.85 -1.40
CA TYR A 287 -30.19 -4.80 -1.73
C TYR A 287 -30.65 -5.81 -2.76
N VAL A 288 -29.76 -6.27 -3.59
CA VAL A 288 -29.98 -7.32 -4.61
C VAL A 288 -28.85 -8.33 -4.56
N ASP A 289 -29.17 -9.61 -4.77
CA ASP A 289 -28.14 -10.63 -4.88
C ASP A 289 -27.21 -10.33 -6.07
N SER A 290 -25.91 -10.37 -5.83
CA SER A 290 -24.95 -10.16 -6.89
C SER A 290 -25.01 -11.26 -7.93
N ASP A 291 -25.07 -10.90 -9.19
CA ASP A 291 -25.03 -11.87 -10.31
C ASP A 291 -23.60 -12.45 -10.42
N LYS A 292 -23.41 -13.67 -9.93
CA LYS A 292 -22.13 -14.38 -9.98
C LYS A 292 -21.60 -14.56 -11.41
N THR A 293 -22.48 -14.57 -12.40
CA THR A 293 -22.09 -14.72 -13.81
C THR A 293 -21.47 -13.45 -14.38
N ALA A 294 -21.74 -12.27 -13.81
CA ALA A 294 -21.09 -11.03 -14.19
C ALA A 294 -19.60 -11.00 -13.74
N LYS A 295 -19.30 -11.63 -12.60
CA LYS A 295 -17.89 -11.75 -12.10
C LYS A 295 -17.01 -12.59 -13.04
N GLU A 296 -17.55 -13.66 -13.62
CA GLU A 296 -16.79 -14.50 -14.56
C GLU A 296 -16.53 -13.79 -15.90
N ARG A 297 -17.43 -12.93 -16.34
CA ARG A 297 -17.27 -12.16 -17.61
C ARG A 297 -16.26 -11.01 -17.48
N SER A 298 -16.11 -10.39 -16.30
CA SER A 298 -15.19 -9.26 -16.10
C SER A 298 -13.71 -9.68 -16.02
N VAL A 299 -13.43 -10.94 -15.70
CA VAL A 299 -12.05 -11.47 -15.60
C VAL A 299 -11.44 -11.83 -16.94
N THR A 300 -12.26 -11.95 -18.00
CA THR A 300 -11.81 -12.42 -19.33
C THR A 300 -11.63 -11.33 -20.38
N GLN A 301 -11.87 -10.07 -20.06
CA GLN A 301 -11.57 -8.99 -20.98
C GLN A 301 -10.10 -8.60 -20.83
N GLU A 302 -9.23 -9.29 -21.57
CA GLU A 302 -7.83 -8.84 -21.72
C GLU A 302 -7.84 -7.43 -22.31
N LEU A 303 -7.19 -6.51 -21.62
CA LEU A 303 -6.97 -5.16 -22.11
C LEU A 303 -6.20 -5.26 -23.42
N SER A 304 -6.57 -4.44 -24.41
CA SER A 304 -5.73 -4.34 -25.60
C SER A 304 -4.34 -3.83 -25.21
N ALA A 305 -3.31 -4.19 -25.96
CA ALA A 305 -1.94 -3.71 -25.70
C ALA A 305 -1.85 -2.16 -25.68
N GLU A 306 -2.74 -1.47 -26.39
CA GLU A 306 -2.86 -0.02 -26.40
C GLU A 306 -3.50 0.52 -25.13
N ASP A 307 -4.55 -0.14 -24.62
CA ASP A 307 -5.19 0.21 -23.35
C ASP A 307 -4.26 -0.06 -22.15
N GLU A 308 -3.54 -1.17 -22.17
CA GLU A 308 -2.56 -1.52 -21.14
C GLU A 308 -1.40 -0.51 -21.11
N SER A 309 -0.91 -0.09 -22.27
CA SER A 309 0.10 0.97 -22.39
C SER A 309 -0.41 2.30 -21.85
N THR A 310 -1.62 2.70 -22.24
CA THR A 310 -2.27 3.94 -21.78
C THR A 310 -2.52 3.93 -20.28
N LEU A 311 -2.99 2.83 -19.73
CA LEU A 311 -3.20 2.65 -18.30
C LEU A 311 -1.87 2.73 -17.53
N THR A 312 -0.84 2.05 -18.04
CA THR A 312 0.50 2.05 -17.44
C THR A 312 1.12 3.45 -17.44
N GLU A 313 0.97 4.22 -18.53
CA GLU A 313 1.42 5.61 -18.58
C GLU A 313 0.68 6.51 -17.58
N ARG A 314 -0.63 6.33 -17.44
CA ARG A 314 -1.43 7.07 -16.45
C ARG A 314 -1.01 6.72 -15.02
N LEU A 315 -0.88 5.44 -14.70
CA LEU A 315 -0.43 4.99 -13.38
C LEU A 315 0.98 5.48 -13.07
N ARG A 316 1.86 5.52 -14.08
CA ARG A 316 3.22 6.06 -13.96
C ARG A 316 3.21 7.57 -13.71
N SER A 317 2.34 8.31 -14.39
CA SER A 317 2.20 9.77 -14.20
C SER A 317 1.67 10.13 -12.81
N LEU A 318 0.91 9.23 -12.21
CA LEU A 318 0.37 9.34 -10.86
C LEU A 318 1.31 8.77 -9.77
N GLY A 319 2.44 8.14 -10.17
CA GLY A 319 3.42 7.59 -9.22
C GLY A 319 3.10 6.20 -8.67
N TYR A 320 2.11 5.50 -9.21
CA TYR A 320 1.72 4.15 -8.77
C TYR A 320 2.58 3.03 -9.36
N VAL A 321 3.22 3.27 -10.50
CA VAL A 321 4.17 2.33 -11.15
C VAL A 321 5.43 3.06 -11.60
N ALA A 322 6.57 2.38 -11.48
CA ALA A 322 7.87 2.91 -11.87
C ALA A 322 8.10 2.94 -13.39
#